data_03b21540edc5e27b4e30c9c843d395a3
#
_entry.id   03b21540edc5e27b4e30c9c843d395a3
#
_cell.length_a   1.000
_cell.length_b   1.000
_cell.length_c   1.000
_cell.angle_alpha   90.00
_cell.angle_beta   90.00
_cell.angle_gamma   90.00
#
_symmetry.space_group_name_H-M   'P 1'
#
loop_
_entity.id
_entity.type
_entity.pdbx_description
1 polymer ?
#
loop_
_entity_poly.entity_id
_entity_poly.type
_entity_poly.pdbx_seq_one_letter_code
_entity_poly.pdbx_strand_id
1 'polypeptide(L)'
;MKTMKMMKIRQYVNYTMVCCLLAWGTQFLTSCAESDHMDEYAYNGNGQKTPEKPSSDEITEKLEKIPGISDVTIQYSKSNPEEYGYYFNVEQLKDHKNPKGGTFKQRCFLMFKGYDRPVVLDTEGYFLQDSLDNTEVRQDLVKYLKANYISIEHRYFGTSLPEPFENTDFTYLYTDQAAADLHDIVTLLQKNLLPRTNKWVATGVSKSGITSALYAYYSDKNGWNDIDLFIPFCAPFIKGSQESCQDLAIGYYLANICGSGYPAGSEEAVAYQRLRALPAAITGNKALRDECLRKFHQDDPEFYKELLGFYEGEKLEKAATAAVINTFYSNLFGHFSYIQFSSWAKYVPDPAKATAPKADISDIYAVTDFVFLKDKELTERIQKDKDKQKNARRAPYDDKSLLTYRETEPSMPYYLQSYRELGSYSYDFSLVDGTYLTKALVDEVGYLQTTEYLYSKRYSGQWDGGKLMADVHKWAATTTTQPIIFVYSYNDPWTASGIDDAVNDPARKVWKVTNLIGTHLHAFLDQDKCDEKASKAIKDAIKSVLNIGE
;
A
#
# COMPACT_ATOMS: atom_id res chain seq x y z
N MET A 1 36.67 11.60 16.24
CA MET A 1 35.71 11.20 17.28
C MET A 1 34.25 11.46 16.86
N LYS A 2 33.91 11.26 15.57
CA LYS A 2 32.54 11.44 15.03
C LYS A 2 31.96 10.17 14.36
N THR A 3 32.74 9.09 14.28
CA THR A 3 32.39 7.92 13.47
C THR A 3 31.76 6.75 14.25
N MET A 4 31.65 6.85 15.56
CA MET A 4 31.13 5.75 16.42
C MET A 4 29.66 5.92 16.85
N LYS A 5 28.99 7.03 16.47
CA LYS A 5 27.60 7.30 16.87
C LYS A 5 26.55 6.80 15.84
N MET A 6 26.99 6.37 14.67
CA MET A 6 26.08 6.01 13.56
C MET A 6 25.51 4.58 13.58
N MET A 7 26.02 3.69 14.43
CA MET A 7 25.58 2.28 14.42
C MET A 7 24.34 1.97 15.27
N LYS A 8 23.85 2.89 16.09
CA LYS A 8 22.68 2.66 16.96
C LYS A 8 21.36 3.30 16.49
N ILE A 9 21.39 4.13 15.44
CA ILE A 9 20.18 4.77 14.87
C ILE A 9 19.29 3.75 14.13
N ARG A 10 19.79 2.54 13.91
CA ARG A 10 19.19 1.48 13.09
C ARG A 10 17.86 0.90 13.58
N GLN A 11 17.48 1.11 14.84
CA GLN A 11 16.38 0.35 15.45
C GLN A 11 15.06 1.11 15.60
N TYR A 12 15.02 2.44 15.52
CA TYR A 12 13.93 3.20 16.12
C TYR A 12 13.16 4.17 15.23
N VAL A 13 13.63 4.44 14.01
CA VAL A 13 12.92 5.28 13.04
C VAL A 13 11.59 4.67 12.59
N ASN A 14 11.39 3.41 12.91
CA ASN A 14 10.27 2.59 12.46
C ASN A 14 8.94 2.81 13.20
N TYR A 15 8.86 3.50 14.32
CA TYR A 15 7.65 3.46 15.13
C TYR A 15 6.51 4.34 14.62
N THR A 16 6.75 5.53 14.14
CA THR A 16 5.67 6.44 13.72
C THR A 16 5.33 6.28 12.23
N MET A 17 6.32 6.03 11.39
CA MET A 17 6.11 5.75 9.96
C MET A 17 5.61 4.33 9.70
N VAL A 18 6.04 3.37 10.49
CA VAL A 18 5.57 1.98 10.47
C VAL A 18 4.09 1.88 10.81
N CYS A 19 3.53 2.75 11.66
CA CYS A 19 2.08 2.77 11.90
C CYS A 19 1.27 3.09 10.63
N CYS A 20 1.76 3.97 9.77
CA CYS A 20 1.06 4.26 8.51
C CYS A 20 1.17 3.14 7.48
N LEU A 21 2.29 2.40 7.47
CA LEU A 21 2.50 1.25 6.58
C LEU A 21 2.06 -0.07 7.17
N LEU A 22 2.04 -0.21 8.50
CA LEU A 22 1.46 -1.39 9.16
C LEU A 22 -0.06 -1.41 8.99
N ALA A 23 -0.73 -0.26 8.90
CA ALA A 23 -2.11 -0.23 8.42
C ALA A 23 -2.22 -0.71 6.95
N TRP A 24 -1.19 -0.52 6.13
CA TRP A 24 -1.11 -1.05 4.77
C TRP A 24 -0.76 -2.53 4.75
N GLY A 25 0.21 -2.95 5.56
CA GLY A 25 0.68 -4.33 5.62
C GLY A 25 -0.26 -5.26 6.40
N THR A 26 -0.93 -4.78 7.45
CA THR A 26 -1.67 -5.66 8.37
C THR A 26 -2.99 -6.20 7.84
N GLN A 27 -3.62 -5.56 6.86
CA GLN A 27 -4.69 -6.23 6.12
C GLN A 27 -4.17 -7.25 5.11
N PHE A 28 -2.88 -7.20 4.78
CA PHE A 28 -2.21 -8.08 3.83
C PHE A 28 -1.30 -9.14 4.46
N LEU A 29 -1.00 -9.06 5.76
CA LEU A 29 0.03 -9.88 6.42
C LEU A 29 -0.47 -11.12 7.17
N THR A 30 -1.73 -11.48 7.06
CA THR A 30 -2.26 -12.64 7.81
C THR A 30 -1.91 -14.01 7.21
N SER A 31 -0.98 -14.10 6.27
CA SER A 31 -0.69 -15.39 5.64
C SER A 31 0.77 -15.89 5.66
N CYS A 32 1.69 -15.20 6.30
CA CYS A 32 3.12 -15.56 6.20
C CYS A 32 3.77 -16.06 7.50
N ALA A 33 3.08 -16.83 8.33
CA ALA A 33 3.73 -17.53 9.43
C ALA A 33 3.07 -18.89 9.66
N GLU A 34 3.72 -19.90 9.18
CA GLU A 34 3.78 -21.28 9.73
C GLU A 34 4.21 -22.25 8.62
N SER A 35 5.53 -22.44 8.49
CA SER A 35 6.08 -23.53 7.68
C SER A 35 6.55 -24.74 8.49
N ASP A 36 6.36 -24.76 9.82
CA ASP A 36 7.00 -25.79 10.66
C ASP A 36 6.07 -26.81 11.31
N HIS A 37 4.80 -26.93 10.89
CA HIS A 37 3.90 -27.98 11.38
C HIS A 37 3.17 -28.72 10.24
N MET A 38 3.94 -29.29 9.32
CA MET A 38 3.38 -30.10 8.21
C MET A 38 3.10 -31.57 8.57
N ASP A 39 3.41 -32.04 9.78
CA ASP A 39 3.28 -33.46 10.12
C ASP A 39 1.97 -33.85 10.83
N GLU A 40 1.07 -32.92 11.16
CA GLU A 40 -0.06 -33.21 12.05
C GLU A 40 -1.41 -33.47 11.34
N TYR A 41 -1.49 -33.35 10.00
CA TYR A 41 -2.75 -33.51 9.26
C TYR A 41 -2.80 -34.71 8.31
N ALA A 42 -2.03 -35.76 8.57
CA ALA A 42 -2.01 -36.99 7.74
C ALA A 42 -3.19 -37.92 7.97
N TYR A 43 -4.15 -37.58 8.85
CA TYR A 43 -5.27 -38.49 9.16
C TYR A 43 -6.64 -37.78 9.18
N ASN A 44 -7.57 -38.23 8.32
CA ASN A 44 -8.98 -37.88 8.50
C ASN A 44 -9.56 -38.73 9.65
N GLY A 45 -10.61 -38.24 10.32
CA GLY A 45 -11.21 -38.88 11.49
C GLY A 45 -11.72 -40.35 11.31
N ASN A 46 -11.55 -40.96 10.13
CA ASN A 46 -11.91 -42.32 9.80
C ASN A 46 -10.71 -43.27 9.62
N GLY A 47 -9.49 -42.79 9.94
CA GLY A 47 -8.28 -43.64 9.84
C GLY A 47 -7.81 -43.94 8.40
N GLN A 48 -8.37 -43.28 7.38
CA GLN A 48 -7.86 -43.37 6.01
C GLN A 48 -6.81 -42.27 5.79
N LYS A 49 -5.62 -42.64 5.26
CA LYS A 49 -4.64 -41.68 4.80
C LYS A 49 -5.27 -40.76 3.75
N THR A 50 -5.21 -39.45 3.98
CA THR A 50 -5.48 -38.47 2.92
C THR A 50 -4.52 -38.78 1.76
N PRO A 51 -4.98 -38.81 0.50
CA PRO A 51 -4.07 -38.99 -0.64
C PRO A 51 -2.98 -37.93 -0.57
N GLU A 52 -1.73 -38.34 -0.66
CA GLU A 52 -0.60 -37.43 -0.73
C GLU A 52 -0.77 -36.54 -1.95
N LYS A 53 -0.82 -35.22 -1.75
CA LYS A 53 -0.94 -34.27 -2.85
C LYS A 53 0.34 -34.29 -3.70
N PRO A 54 0.24 -34.25 -5.04
CA PRO A 54 1.41 -34.30 -5.88
C PRO A 54 2.33 -33.10 -5.61
N SER A 55 3.60 -33.35 -5.46
CA SER A 55 4.66 -32.32 -5.38
C SER A 55 5.11 -31.82 -6.76
N SER A 56 4.70 -32.47 -7.83
CA SER A 56 5.00 -32.12 -9.23
C SER A 56 3.86 -32.56 -10.15
N ASP A 57 3.64 -31.81 -11.21
CA ASP A 57 2.68 -32.09 -12.28
C ASP A 57 3.21 -31.58 -13.64
N GLU A 58 2.38 -31.68 -14.71
CA GLU A 58 2.74 -31.23 -16.05
C GLU A 58 3.21 -29.75 -16.11
N ILE A 59 2.62 -28.88 -15.31
CA ILE A 59 2.98 -27.44 -15.30
C ILE A 59 4.31 -27.24 -14.60
N THR A 60 4.57 -27.92 -13.48
CA THR A 60 5.87 -27.94 -12.83
C THR A 60 6.96 -28.36 -13.80
N GLU A 61 6.78 -29.50 -14.51
CA GLU A 61 7.75 -29.98 -15.49
C GLU A 61 7.97 -29.01 -16.66
N LYS A 62 6.93 -28.29 -17.09
CA LYS A 62 7.06 -27.28 -18.15
C LYS A 62 7.81 -26.06 -17.65
N LEU A 63 7.52 -25.55 -16.46
CA LEU A 63 8.22 -24.42 -15.87
C LEU A 63 9.70 -24.74 -15.69
N GLU A 64 10.04 -25.91 -15.16
CA GLU A 64 11.44 -26.34 -14.96
C GLU A 64 12.25 -26.46 -16.26
N LYS A 65 11.58 -26.68 -17.39
CA LYS A 65 12.22 -26.74 -18.71
C LYS A 65 12.47 -25.38 -19.35
N ILE A 66 11.91 -24.29 -18.79
CA ILE A 66 12.11 -22.94 -19.31
C ILE A 66 13.47 -22.41 -18.83
N PRO A 67 14.39 -22.07 -19.75
CA PRO A 67 15.68 -21.51 -19.36
C PRO A 67 15.51 -20.23 -18.53
N GLY A 68 16.21 -20.14 -17.39
CA GLY A 68 16.13 -19.03 -16.47
C GLY A 68 15.07 -19.20 -15.38
N ILE A 69 14.24 -20.24 -15.40
CA ILE A 69 13.33 -20.59 -14.31
C ILE A 69 13.99 -21.62 -13.38
N SER A 70 13.80 -21.45 -12.08
CA SER A 70 14.31 -22.33 -11.03
C SER A 70 13.36 -22.39 -9.83
N ASP A 71 13.62 -23.32 -8.92
CA ASP A 71 12.96 -23.45 -7.60
C ASP A 71 11.43 -23.54 -7.73
N VAL A 72 10.95 -24.34 -8.68
CA VAL A 72 9.51 -24.53 -8.91
C VAL A 72 8.90 -25.38 -7.80
N THR A 73 7.84 -24.87 -7.17
CA THR A 73 7.13 -25.55 -6.09
C THR A 73 5.63 -25.38 -6.23
N ILE A 74 4.84 -26.41 -5.83
CA ILE A 74 3.39 -26.33 -5.78
C ILE A 74 2.97 -25.83 -4.39
N GLN A 75 2.11 -24.83 -4.35
CA GLN A 75 1.47 -24.32 -3.14
C GLN A 75 -0.03 -24.60 -3.19
N TYR A 76 -0.56 -25.25 -2.18
CA TYR A 76 -1.99 -25.50 -2.03
C TYR A 76 -2.64 -24.45 -1.13
N SER A 77 -3.88 -24.05 -1.45
CA SER A 77 -4.66 -23.18 -0.59
C SER A 77 -4.98 -23.85 0.75
N LYS A 78 -4.88 -23.11 1.84
CA LYS A 78 -5.26 -23.57 3.18
C LYS A 78 -6.79 -23.63 3.35
N SER A 79 -7.49 -22.68 2.71
CA SER A 79 -8.94 -22.55 2.79
C SER A 79 -9.69 -23.47 1.81
N ASN A 80 -9.08 -23.76 0.64
CA ASN A 80 -9.65 -24.64 -0.39
C ASN A 80 -8.57 -25.56 -0.96
N PRO A 81 -8.43 -26.78 -0.42
CA PRO A 81 -7.40 -27.72 -0.83
C PRO A 81 -7.39 -28.16 -2.30
N GLU A 82 -8.47 -27.89 -3.05
CA GLU A 82 -8.54 -28.14 -4.50
C GLU A 82 -7.91 -27.00 -5.32
N GLU A 83 -7.64 -25.85 -4.69
CA GLU A 83 -6.95 -24.74 -5.33
C GLU A 83 -5.46 -24.77 -5.02
N TYR A 84 -4.64 -24.59 -6.05
CA TYR A 84 -3.20 -24.55 -5.94
C TYR A 84 -2.58 -23.67 -7.03
N GLY A 85 -1.33 -23.34 -6.84
CA GLY A 85 -0.53 -22.57 -7.78
C GLY A 85 0.95 -22.92 -7.65
N TYR A 86 1.79 -22.25 -8.42
CA TYR A 86 3.20 -22.55 -8.58
C TYR A 86 4.02 -21.33 -8.21
N TYR A 87 4.89 -21.46 -7.22
CA TYR A 87 5.97 -20.53 -7.00
C TYR A 87 7.19 -20.95 -7.81
N PHE A 88 7.88 -19.98 -8.37
CA PHE A 88 9.13 -20.19 -9.07
C PHE A 88 9.95 -18.90 -9.08
N ASN A 89 11.23 -19.04 -9.34
CA ASN A 89 12.14 -17.91 -9.53
C ASN A 89 12.50 -17.77 -11.01
N VAL A 90 12.58 -16.52 -11.48
CA VAL A 90 13.10 -16.18 -12.81
C VAL A 90 14.44 -15.47 -12.63
N GLU A 91 15.46 -15.91 -13.38
CA GLU A 91 16.73 -15.19 -13.46
C GLU A 91 16.53 -13.86 -14.15
N GLN A 92 16.86 -12.75 -13.45
CA GLN A 92 16.60 -11.40 -13.88
C GLN A 92 17.87 -10.56 -13.84
N LEU A 93 18.03 -9.61 -14.76
CA LEU A 93 19.17 -8.71 -14.80
C LEU A 93 19.16 -7.74 -13.62
N LYS A 94 20.31 -7.58 -12.94
CA LYS A 94 20.47 -6.52 -11.94
C LYS A 94 20.29 -5.14 -12.56
N ASP A 95 20.87 -4.93 -13.74
CA ASP A 95 20.76 -3.69 -14.53
C ASP A 95 20.43 -4.02 -15.99
N HIS A 96 19.23 -3.68 -16.44
CA HIS A 96 18.81 -3.88 -17.84
C HIS A 96 19.61 -3.04 -18.84
N LYS A 97 20.30 -1.98 -18.38
CA LYS A 97 21.17 -1.15 -19.22
C LYS A 97 22.58 -1.75 -19.34
N ASN A 98 22.94 -2.73 -18.49
CA ASN A 98 24.20 -3.42 -18.48
C ASN A 98 24.03 -4.94 -18.26
N PRO A 99 23.67 -5.71 -19.30
CA PRO A 99 23.43 -7.15 -19.17
C PRO A 99 24.60 -7.97 -18.62
N LYS A 100 25.81 -7.41 -18.59
CA LYS A 100 26.99 -8.03 -18.00
C LYS A 100 27.13 -7.74 -16.50
N GLY A 101 26.25 -6.94 -15.92
CA GLY A 101 26.27 -6.52 -14.51
C GLY A 101 25.85 -7.61 -13.51
N GLY A 102 25.48 -8.80 -14.00
CA GLY A 102 25.03 -9.92 -13.19
C GLY A 102 23.50 -10.02 -13.11
N THR A 103 23.06 -11.08 -12.44
CA THR A 103 21.63 -11.44 -12.32
C THR A 103 21.24 -11.62 -10.87
N PHE A 104 19.93 -11.72 -10.63
CA PHE A 104 19.34 -12.12 -9.35
C PHE A 104 18.10 -12.98 -9.62
N LYS A 105 17.58 -13.65 -8.60
CA LYS A 105 16.36 -14.43 -8.70
C LYS A 105 15.17 -13.56 -8.34
N GLN A 106 14.21 -13.45 -9.23
CA GLN A 106 12.93 -12.74 -9.01
C GLN A 106 11.81 -13.73 -8.82
N ARG A 107 11.11 -13.65 -7.67
CA ARG A 107 10.07 -14.59 -7.28
C ARG A 107 8.77 -14.30 -8.03
N CYS A 108 8.15 -15.36 -8.54
CA CYS A 108 6.89 -15.33 -9.27
C CYS A 108 5.92 -16.37 -8.72
N PHE A 109 4.62 -16.10 -8.92
CA PHE A 109 3.55 -17.03 -8.63
C PHE A 109 2.63 -17.16 -9.86
N LEU A 110 2.19 -18.39 -10.16
CA LEU A 110 1.25 -18.70 -11.21
C LEU A 110 0.09 -19.54 -10.67
N MET A 111 -1.15 -19.12 -10.86
CA MET A 111 -2.33 -19.95 -10.77
C MET A 111 -2.79 -20.31 -12.18
N PHE A 112 -2.56 -21.56 -12.59
CA PHE A 112 -2.88 -22.01 -13.94
C PHE A 112 -4.31 -22.55 -14.02
N LYS A 113 -5.08 -22.05 -15.01
CA LYS A 113 -6.46 -22.50 -15.28
C LYS A 113 -6.66 -23.06 -16.70
N GLY A 114 -5.68 -22.89 -17.58
CA GLY A 114 -5.70 -23.44 -18.94
C GLY A 114 -4.86 -22.66 -19.93
N TYR A 115 -4.38 -23.36 -20.96
CA TYR A 115 -3.49 -22.78 -21.99
C TYR A 115 -4.17 -21.75 -22.89
N ASP A 116 -5.51 -21.82 -23.04
CA ASP A 116 -6.33 -20.96 -23.88
C ASP A 116 -7.03 -19.82 -23.12
N ARG A 117 -6.74 -19.72 -21.82
CA ARG A 117 -7.37 -18.73 -20.94
C ARG A 117 -6.64 -17.39 -21.00
N PRO A 118 -7.37 -16.27 -20.84
CA PRO A 118 -6.73 -14.97 -20.57
C PRO A 118 -5.77 -15.04 -19.38
N VAL A 119 -4.89 -14.07 -19.29
CA VAL A 119 -3.93 -13.96 -18.18
C VAL A 119 -4.13 -12.63 -17.47
N VAL A 120 -4.29 -12.66 -16.16
CA VAL A 120 -4.24 -11.50 -15.28
C VAL A 120 -2.87 -11.48 -14.63
N LEU A 121 -2.08 -10.47 -14.97
CA LEU A 121 -0.79 -10.17 -14.38
C LEU A 121 -0.95 -9.16 -13.27
N ASP A 122 -0.61 -9.54 -12.06
CA ASP A 122 -0.47 -8.63 -10.93
C ASP A 122 0.96 -8.11 -10.87
N THR A 123 1.11 -6.81 -11.07
CA THR A 123 2.38 -6.12 -11.05
C THR A 123 2.71 -5.69 -9.62
N GLU A 124 3.06 -6.62 -8.74
CA GLU A 124 3.32 -6.28 -7.34
C GLU A 124 4.20 -5.03 -7.18
N GLY A 125 3.82 -4.20 -6.22
CA GLY A 125 4.63 -3.04 -5.85
C GLY A 125 5.60 -3.33 -4.72
N TYR A 126 5.43 -4.50 -4.08
CA TYR A 126 6.10 -4.92 -2.87
C TYR A 126 6.55 -6.38 -2.99
N PHE A 127 6.61 -7.09 -1.85
CA PHE A 127 6.84 -8.51 -1.80
C PHE A 127 5.61 -9.30 -2.27
N LEU A 128 5.86 -10.48 -2.80
CA LEU A 128 4.80 -11.40 -3.23
C LEU A 128 4.07 -11.96 -2.01
N GLN A 129 2.77 -11.74 -1.97
CA GLN A 129 1.93 -12.29 -0.93
C GLN A 129 1.53 -13.72 -1.26
N ASP A 130 1.27 -14.54 -0.23
CA ASP A 130 0.68 -15.86 -0.43
C ASP A 130 -0.75 -15.69 -0.95
N SER A 131 -0.89 -15.83 -2.26
CA SER A 131 -1.96 -15.28 -3.04
C SER A 131 -3.20 -16.16 -3.17
N LEU A 132 -3.13 -17.43 -2.73
CA LEU A 132 -4.26 -18.35 -2.87
C LEU A 132 -5.42 -18.02 -1.93
N ASP A 133 -5.12 -17.46 -0.76
CA ASP A 133 -6.12 -17.21 0.28
C ASP A 133 -6.45 -15.73 0.47
N ASN A 134 -5.83 -14.82 -0.28
CA ASN A 134 -5.88 -13.39 0.02
C ASN A 134 -5.93 -12.49 -1.22
N THR A 135 -7.17 -12.28 -1.81
CA THR A 135 -7.18 -11.30 -2.92
C THR A 135 -8.58 -10.85 -3.32
N GLU A 136 -9.02 -9.68 -2.88
CA GLU A 136 -10.34 -9.18 -3.27
C GLU A 136 -10.38 -8.68 -4.73
N VAL A 137 -9.47 -7.80 -5.14
CA VAL A 137 -9.50 -7.15 -6.48
C VAL A 137 -9.00 -8.08 -7.58
N ARG A 138 -7.94 -8.77 -7.31
CA ARG A 138 -7.29 -9.72 -8.23
C ARG A 138 -8.24 -10.86 -8.55
N GLN A 139 -8.96 -11.38 -7.55
CA GLN A 139 -9.96 -12.41 -7.76
C GLN A 139 -11.11 -11.96 -8.65
N ASP A 140 -11.53 -10.69 -8.57
CA ASP A 140 -12.60 -10.19 -9.42
C ASP A 140 -12.23 -10.21 -10.90
N LEU A 141 -11.02 -9.75 -11.27
CA LEU A 141 -10.54 -9.86 -12.65
C LEU A 141 -10.37 -11.31 -13.09
N VAL A 142 -9.77 -12.15 -12.23
CA VAL A 142 -9.58 -13.58 -12.52
C VAL A 142 -10.92 -14.29 -12.69
N LYS A 143 -11.90 -14.03 -11.82
CA LYS A 143 -13.26 -14.59 -11.91
C LYS A 143 -13.99 -14.08 -13.15
N TYR A 144 -13.95 -12.78 -13.40
CA TYR A 144 -14.66 -12.17 -14.53
C TYR A 144 -14.14 -12.68 -15.87
N LEU A 145 -12.82 -12.78 -16.01
CA LEU A 145 -12.15 -13.22 -17.23
C LEU A 145 -11.97 -14.75 -17.29
N LYS A 146 -12.25 -15.47 -16.20
CA LYS A 146 -11.90 -16.90 -16.03
C LYS A 146 -10.44 -17.17 -16.40
N ALA A 147 -9.56 -16.34 -15.91
CA ALA A 147 -8.17 -16.20 -16.34
C ALA A 147 -7.20 -17.06 -15.56
N ASN A 148 -6.03 -17.30 -16.15
CA ASN A 148 -4.81 -17.60 -15.40
C ASN A 148 -4.42 -16.36 -14.57
N TYR A 149 -3.73 -16.56 -13.46
CA TYR A 149 -3.23 -15.46 -12.63
C TYR A 149 -1.72 -15.58 -12.45
N ILE A 150 -1.00 -14.49 -12.66
CA ILE A 150 0.42 -14.38 -12.44
C ILE A 150 0.66 -13.20 -11.52
N SER A 151 1.51 -13.38 -10.50
CA SER A 151 2.00 -12.30 -9.66
C SER A 151 3.52 -12.31 -9.67
N ILE A 152 4.15 -11.13 -9.79
CA ILE A 152 5.59 -10.97 -9.88
C ILE A 152 6.04 -10.05 -8.75
N GLU A 153 6.89 -10.59 -7.85
CA GLU A 153 7.47 -9.83 -6.75
C GLU A 153 8.32 -8.67 -7.29
N HIS A 154 8.18 -7.48 -6.70
CA HIS A 154 8.96 -6.34 -7.12
C HIS A 154 10.42 -6.50 -6.73
N ARG A 155 11.37 -6.09 -7.61
CA ARG A 155 12.80 -6.09 -7.30
C ARG A 155 13.08 -5.36 -5.99
N TYR A 156 14.00 -5.87 -5.18
CA TYR A 156 14.39 -5.42 -3.85
C TYR A 156 13.36 -5.65 -2.74
N PHE A 157 12.29 -6.40 -3.00
CA PHE A 157 11.32 -6.82 -1.99
C PHE A 157 11.37 -8.33 -1.76
N GLY A 158 10.91 -8.77 -0.58
CA GLY A 158 10.80 -10.17 -0.22
C GLY A 158 12.10 -10.93 -0.44
N THR A 159 12.06 -11.91 -1.32
CA THR A 159 13.23 -12.72 -1.72
C THR A 159 13.87 -12.27 -3.03
N SER A 160 13.27 -11.29 -3.73
CA SER A 160 13.76 -10.77 -5.01
C SER A 160 14.87 -9.72 -4.83
N LEU A 161 15.92 -10.10 -4.11
CA LEU A 161 17.04 -9.23 -3.75
C LEU A 161 18.27 -9.54 -4.60
N PRO A 162 18.86 -8.53 -5.29
CA PRO A 162 20.13 -8.69 -5.99
C PRO A 162 21.31 -9.08 -5.08
N GLU A 163 21.26 -8.65 -3.83
CA GLU A 163 22.22 -8.96 -2.76
C GLU A 163 21.43 -9.16 -1.45
N PRO A 164 21.99 -9.82 -0.41
CA PRO A 164 21.39 -9.85 0.91
C PRO A 164 21.01 -8.42 1.38
N PHE A 165 19.88 -8.29 2.03
CA PHE A 165 19.29 -6.98 2.36
C PHE A 165 20.26 -6.04 3.10
N GLU A 166 21.03 -6.58 4.03
CA GLU A 166 22.05 -5.84 4.79
C GLU A 166 23.23 -5.34 3.94
N ASN A 167 23.45 -5.92 2.78
CA ASN A 167 24.56 -5.62 1.87
C ASN A 167 24.11 -4.82 0.64
N THR A 168 22.80 -4.66 0.41
CA THR A 168 22.30 -3.96 -0.77
C THR A 168 22.45 -2.45 -0.64
N ASP A 169 22.80 -1.80 -1.74
CA ASP A 169 22.83 -0.35 -1.89
C ASP A 169 21.61 0.20 -2.64
N PHE A 170 20.72 -0.68 -3.09
CA PHE A 170 19.53 -0.34 -3.87
C PHE A 170 19.83 0.45 -5.16
N THR A 171 21.01 0.29 -5.74
CA THR A 171 21.47 1.07 -6.91
C THR A 171 20.50 0.99 -8.08
N TYR A 172 19.87 -0.17 -8.30
CA TYR A 172 18.96 -0.41 -9.44
C TYR A 172 17.49 -0.43 -9.03
N LEU A 173 17.14 0.14 -7.88
CA LEU A 173 15.74 0.31 -7.47
C LEU A 173 15.15 1.55 -8.15
N TYR A 174 14.82 1.40 -9.43
CA TYR A 174 14.16 2.40 -10.26
C TYR A 174 12.99 1.79 -11.03
N THR A 175 12.03 2.64 -11.40
CA THR A 175 10.78 2.22 -12.03
C THR A 175 10.98 1.68 -13.45
N ASP A 176 11.96 2.20 -14.19
CA ASP A 176 12.32 1.70 -15.52
C ASP A 176 12.92 0.28 -15.46
N GLN A 177 13.70 -0.01 -14.43
CA GLN A 177 14.25 -1.34 -14.19
C GLN A 177 13.15 -2.33 -13.82
N ALA A 178 12.22 -1.91 -12.94
CA ALA A 178 11.08 -2.74 -12.55
C ALA A 178 10.13 -3.03 -13.73
N ALA A 179 9.89 -2.04 -14.59
CA ALA A 179 9.09 -2.25 -15.80
C ALA A 179 9.76 -3.22 -16.79
N ALA A 180 11.09 -3.15 -16.91
CA ALA A 180 11.84 -4.09 -17.75
C ALA A 180 11.83 -5.51 -17.19
N ASP A 181 11.85 -5.69 -15.84
CA ASP A 181 11.65 -7.00 -15.22
C ASP A 181 10.31 -7.62 -15.63
N LEU A 182 9.23 -6.84 -15.54
CA LEU A 182 7.89 -7.30 -15.91
C LEU A 182 7.85 -7.71 -17.39
N HIS A 183 8.41 -6.89 -18.27
CA HIS A 183 8.51 -7.18 -19.70
C HIS A 183 9.25 -8.48 -19.98
N ASP A 184 10.41 -8.68 -19.39
CA ASP A 184 11.23 -9.87 -19.61
C ASP A 184 10.53 -11.15 -19.13
N ILE A 185 9.91 -11.12 -17.94
CA ILE A 185 9.17 -12.27 -17.39
C ILE A 185 7.93 -12.57 -18.22
N VAL A 186 7.15 -11.53 -18.58
CA VAL A 186 5.94 -11.71 -19.41
C VAL A 186 6.30 -12.32 -20.75
N THR A 187 7.30 -11.78 -21.43
CA THR A 187 7.72 -12.29 -22.75
C THR A 187 8.30 -13.70 -22.65
N LEU A 188 9.04 -14.02 -21.59
CA LEU A 188 9.51 -15.39 -21.31
C LEU A 188 8.34 -16.38 -21.20
N LEU A 189 7.31 -16.02 -20.40
CA LEU A 189 6.13 -16.87 -20.21
C LEU A 189 5.25 -16.95 -21.46
N GLN A 190 5.11 -15.86 -22.21
CA GLN A 190 4.39 -15.85 -23.49
C GLN A 190 5.03 -16.75 -24.53
N LYS A 191 6.34 -16.82 -24.56
CA LYS A 191 7.09 -17.66 -25.50
C LYS A 191 7.00 -19.15 -25.17
N ASN A 192 6.92 -19.50 -23.87
CA ASN A 192 7.18 -20.87 -23.44
C ASN A 192 5.98 -21.58 -22.81
N LEU A 193 4.98 -20.85 -22.26
CA LEU A 193 3.89 -21.44 -21.49
C LEU A 193 2.51 -20.89 -21.86
N LEU A 194 2.31 -19.57 -21.84
CA LEU A 194 1.02 -18.89 -22.02
C LEU A 194 1.13 -17.92 -23.20
N PRO A 195 0.77 -18.35 -24.42
CA PRO A 195 1.11 -17.60 -25.64
C PRO A 195 0.48 -16.20 -25.68
N ARG A 196 1.14 -15.28 -26.41
CA ARG A 196 0.66 -13.90 -26.63
C ARG A 196 -0.73 -13.82 -27.28
N THR A 197 -1.18 -14.89 -27.93
CA THR A 197 -2.55 -15.00 -28.46
C THR A 197 -3.62 -15.01 -27.37
N ASN A 198 -3.29 -15.41 -26.15
CA ASN A 198 -4.14 -15.19 -24.98
C ASN A 198 -4.23 -13.69 -24.69
N LYS A 199 -5.36 -13.26 -24.11
CA LYS A 199 -5.51 -11.87 -23.68
C LYS A 199 -4.76 -11.66 -22.38
N TRP A 200 -3.89 -10.64 -22.32
CA TRP A 200 -3.10 -10.30 -21.16
C TRP A 200 -3.57 -8.98 -20.54
N VAL A 201 -3.90 -9.00 -19.27
CA VAL A 201 -4.36 -7.83 -18.50
C VAL A 201 -3.41 -7.62 -17.33
N ALA A 202 -2.76 -6.47 -17.27
CA ALA A 202 -1.93 -6.09 -16.12
C ALA A 202 -2.72 -5.24 -15.14
N THR A 203 -2.56 -5.51 -13.85
CA THR A 203 -3.29 -4.84 -12.78
C THR A 203 -2.44 -4.69 -11.52
N GLY A 204 -2.94 -3.96 -10.56
CA GLY A 204 -2.40 -3.80 -9.22
C GLY A 204 -3.15 -2.72 -8.46
N VAL A 205 -3.00 -2.70 -7.14
CA VAL A 205 -3.67 -1.73 -6.25
C VAL A 205 -2.63 -0.84 -5.59
N SER A 206 -2.91 0.47 -5.43
CA SER A 206 -2.03 1.37 -4.71
C SER A 206 -0.64 1.47 -5.36
N LYS A 207 0.45 1.17 -4.68
CA LYS A 207 1.78 1.12 -5.29
C LYS A 207 1.87 0.07 -6.41
N SER A 208 1.21 -1.08 -6.26
CA SER A 208 1.10 -2.07 -7.36
C SER A 208 0.36 -1.47 -8.56
N GLY A 209 -0.65 -0.62 -8.31
CA GLY A 209 -1.32 0.17 -9.36
C GLY A 209 -0.39 1.19 -10.03
N ILE A 210 0.47 1.87 -9.26
CA ILE A 210 1.54 2.71 -9.83
C ILE A 210 2.46 1.86 -10.71
N THR A 211 2.90 0.70 -10.23
CA THR A 211 3.75 -0.22 -10.99
C THR A 211 3.10 -0.65 -12.31
N SER A 212 1.79 -0.99 -12.29
CA SER A 212 1.02 -1.32 -13.49
C SER A 212 0.97 -0.15 -14.50
N ALA A 213 0.66 1.06 -14.04
CA ALA A 213 0.62 2.23 -14.91
C ALA A 213 2.00 2.63 -15.46
N LEU A 214 3.05 2.48 -14.65
CA LEU A 214 4.43 2.71 -15.11
C LEU A 214 4.89 1.64 -16.11
N TYR A 215 4.45 0.40 -15.95
CA TYR A 215 4.68 -0.62 -16.97
C TYR A 215 4.03 -0.22 -18.31
N ALA A 216 2.78 0.28 -18.29
CA ALA A 216 2.13 0.82 -19.49
C ALA A 216 2.92 2.01 -20.09
N TYR A 217 3.37 2.94 -19.26
CA TYR A 217 4.15 4.10 -19.69
C TYR A 217 5.48 3.70 -20.36
N TYR A 218 6.23 2.76 -19.74
CA TYR A 218 7.47 2.27 -20.33
C TYR A 218 7.23 1.35 -21.53
N SER A 219 6.09 0.66 -21.60
CA SER A 219 5.70 -0.11 -22.80
C SER A 219 5.55 0.81 -24.01
N ASP A 220 4.88 1.96 -23.87
CA ASP A 220 4.82 2.96 -24.94
C ASP A 220 6.21 3.49 -25.31
N LYS A 221 7.04 3.81 -24.32
CA LYS A 221 8.38 4.36 -24.56
C LYS A 221 9.31 3.42 -25.29
N ASN A 222 9.18 2.12 -25.00
CA ASN A 222 10.07 1.10 -25.54
C ASN A 222 9.46 0.32 -26.71
N GLY A 223 8.20 0.61 -27.07
CA GLY A 223 7.47 -0.10 -28.13
C GLY A 223 7.11 -1.54 -27.76
N TRP A 224 6.96 -1.85 -26.48
CA TRP A 224 6.52 -3.17 -26.02
C TRP A 224 5.02 -3.36 -26.29
N ASN A 225 4.66 -4.56 -26.69
CA ASN A 225 3.27 -4.92 -27.02
C ASN A 225 2.93 -6.30 -26.44
N ASP A 226 3.15 -6.47 -25.16
CA ASP A 226 2.98 -7.72 -24.41
C ASP A 226 1.73 -7.75 -23.53
N ILE A 227 1.10 -6.61 -23.30
CA ILE A 227 -0.15 -6.48 -22.53
C ILE A 227 -1.25 -5.88 -23.42
N ASP A 228 -2.47 -6.42 -23.34
CA ASP A 228 -3.63 -5.91 -24.09
C ASP A 228 -4.36 -4.79 -23.34
N LEU A 229 -4.34 -4.81 -22.00
CA LEU A 229 -5.08 -3.86 -21.17
C LEU A 229 -4.40 -3.70 -19.82
N PHE A 230 -4.27 -2.47 -19.35
CA PHE A 230 -3.81 -2.13 -18.02
C PHE A 230 -4.98 -1.63 -17.16
N ILE A 231 -5.07 -2.10 -15.89
CA ILE A 231 -6.13 -1.67 -14.96
C ILE A 231 -5.52 -1.35 -13.60
N PRO A 232 -4.87 -0.19 -13.44
CA PRO A 232 -4.38 0.28 -12.14
C PRO A 232 -5.54 0.72 -11.25
N PHE A 233 -5.60 0.18 -10.02
CA PHE A 233 -6.57 0.55 -9.00
C PHE A 233 -5.92 1.45 -7.94
N CYS A 234 -6.61 2.53 -7.57
CA CYS A 234 -6.23 3.40 -6.46
C CYS A 234 -4.76 3.87 -6.49
N ALA A 235 -4.21 4.03 -7.67
CA ALA A 235 -2.81 4.39 -7.87
C ALA A 235 -2.61 5.90 -7.65
N PRO A 236 -1.86 6.34 -6.61
CA PRO A 236 -1.58 7.75 -6.39
C PRO A 236 -0.45 8.25 -7.30
N PHE A 237 -0.68 9.34 -8.01
CA PHE A 237 0.31 10.04 -8.83
C PHE A 237 0.38 11.50 -8.42
N ILE A 238 1.46 11.96 -7.80
CA ILE A 238 1.64 13.39 -7.53
C ILE A 238 1.84 14.16 -8.84
N LYS A 239 1.38 15.42 -8.86
CA LYS A 239 1.44 16.25 -10.07
C LYS A 239 2.70 17.11 -10.17
N GLY A 240 3.48 17.21 -9.11
CA GLY A 240 4.67 18.07 -9.10
C GLY A 240 5.51 17.92 -7.84
N SER A 241 6.67 18.55 -7.85
CA SER A 241 7.68 18.44 -6.80
C SER A 241 7.28 19.08 -5.46
N GLN A 242 6.24 19.89 -5.44
CA GLN A 242 5.77 20.61 -4.25
C GLN A 242 4.55 19.94 -3.59
N GLU A 243 4.04 18.87 -4.19
CA GLU A 243 2.88 18.16 -3.67
C GLU A 243 3.32 16.94 -2.86
N SER A 244 2.67 16.76 -1.72
CA SER A 244 2.75 15.54 -0.93
C SER A 244 1.48 14.73 -1.12
N CYS A 245 1.62 13.47 -1.51
CA CYS A 245 0.47 12.55 -1.60
C CYS A 245 -0.29 12.47 -0.28
N GLN A 246 0.43 12.50 0.84
CA GLN A 246 -0.15 12.36 2.17
C GLN A 246 -0.96 13.58 2.58
N ASP A 247 -0.48 14.79 2.31
CA ASP A 247 -1.23 16.02 2.63
C ASP A 247 -2.50 16.13 1.82
N LEU A 248 -2.40 15.85 0.52
CA LEU A 248 -3.57 15.80 -0.35
C LEU A 248 -4.58 14.77 0.16
N ALA A 249 -4.11 13.59 0.56
CA ALA A 249 -4.97 12.51 1.05
C ALA A 249 -5.61 12.86 2.40
N ILE A 250 -4.88 13.46 3.35
CA ILE A 250 -5.41 13.89 4.64
C ILE A 250 -6.45 15.01 4.43
N GLY A 251 -6.12 16.00 3.63
CA GLY A 251 -7.03 17.10 3.29
C GLY A 251 -8.33 16.59 2.65
N TYR A 252 -8.21 15.70 1.69
CA TYR A 252 -9.36 15.07 1.04
C TYR A 252 -10.19 14.24 2.02
N TYR A 253 -9.55 13.43 2.86
CA TYR A 253 -10.20 12.59 3.85
C TYR A 253 -11.04 13.40 4.81
N LEU A 254 -10.48 14.46 5.38
CA LEU A 254 -11.19 15.33 6.29
C LEU A 254 -12.32 16.09 5.58
N ALA A 255 -12.08 16.67 4.42
CA ALA A 255 -13.06 17.52 3.75
C ALA A 255 -14.18 16.73 3.07
N ASN A 256 -13.87 15.63 2.40
CA ASN A 256 -14.81 14.92 1.54
C ASN A 256 -15.37 13.64 2.17
N ILE A 257 -14.54 12.88 2.90
CA ILE A 257 -14.99 11.62 3.49
C ILE A 257 -15.63 11.84 4.86
N CYS A 258 -14.97 12.61 5.74
CA CYS A 258 -15.50 12.89 7.07
C CYS A 258 -16.46 14.09 7.10
N GLY A 259 -16.26 15.07 6.21
CA GLY A 259 -16.92 16.38 6.25
C GLY A 259 -18.15 16.54 5.38
N SER A 260 -18.38 15.68 4.39
CA SER A 260 -19.46 15.87 3.42
C SER A 260 -20.53 14.76 3.47
N GLY A 261 -21.75 15.12 3.07
CA GLY A 261 -22.84 14.15 2.87
C GLY A 261 -23.60 13.73 4.13
N TYR A 262 -23.21 14.20 5.32
CA TYR A 262 -23.87 13.83 6.57
C TYR A 262 -24.86 14.92 7.02
N PRO A 263 -26.09 14.54 7.48
CA PRO A 263 -27.06 15.50 8.00
C PRO A 263 -26.51 16.26 9.21
N ALA A 264 -26.87 17.53 9.33
CA ALA A 264 -26.52 18.34 10.50
C ALA A 264 -27.02 17.66 11.78
N GLY A 265 -26.14 17.50 12.77
CA GLY A 265 -26.45 16.85 14.05
C GLY A 265 -26.40 15.33 14.04
N SER A 266 -26.08 14.70 12.91
CA SER A 266 -25.77 13.27 12.89
C SER A 266 -24.48 12.97 13.67
N GLU A 267 -24.27 11.71 14.03
CA GLU A 267 -23.06 11.26 14.73
C GLU A 267 -21.79 11.60 13.95
N GLU A 268 -21.81 11.40 12.64
CA GLU A 268 -20.70 11.70 11.73
C GLU A 268 -20.43 13.22 11.67
N ALA A 269 -21.46 14.05 11.52
CA ALA A 269 -21.29 15.49 11.50
C ALA A 269 -20.71 16.02 12.81
N VAL A 270 -21.13 15.48 13.97
CA VAL A 270 -20.56 15.81 15.27
C VAL A 270 -19.10 15.31 15.38
N ALA A 271 -18.83 14.08 14.95
CA ALA A 271 -17.49 13.51 14.97
C ALA A 271 -16.53 14.32 14.10
N TYR A 272 -16.96 14.76 12.92
CA TYR A 272 -16.15 15.63 12.06
C TYR A 272 -15.76 16.95 12.75
N GLN A 273 -16.69 17.61 13.43
CA GLN A 273 -16.38 18.83 14.18
C GLN A 273 -15.38 18.56 15.30
N ARG A 274 -15.52 17.43 15.99
CA ARG A 274 -14.55 17.01 17.02
C ARG A 274 -13.17 16.74 16.45
N LEU A 275 -13.06 16.03 15.32
CA LEU A 275 -11.79 15.78 14.64
C LEU A 275 -11.06 17.09 14.31
N ARG A 276 -11.80 18.06 13.76
CA ARG A 276 -11.23 19.37 13.43
C ARG A 276 -10.80 20.17 14.64
N ALA A 277 -11.44 19.97 15.78
CA ALA A 277 -11.14 20.69 17.03
C ALA A 277 -9.94 20.10 17.80
N LEU A 278 -9.54 18.84 17.54
CA LEU A 278 -8.48 18.16 18.28
C LEU A 278 -7.12 18.89 18.22
N PRO A 279 -6.59 19.33 17.09
CA PRO A 279 -5.31 20.05 17.06
C PRO A 279 -5.34 21.33 17.89
N ALA A 280 -6.41 22.13 17.78
CA ALA A 280 -6.57 23.35 18.55
C ALA A 280 -6.73 23.07 20.06
N ALA A 281 -7.39 21.98 20.44
CA ALA A 281 -7.52 21.56 21.84
C ALA A 281 -6.14 21.18 22.42
N ILE A 282 -5.35 20.42 21.69
CA ILE A 282 -3.99 20.00 22.12
C ILE A 282 -3.08 21.25 22.26
N THR A 283 -3.05 22.11 21.28
CA THR A 283 -2.20 23.32 21.31
C THR A 283 -2.65 24.35 22.33
N GLY A 284 -3.95 24.50 22.56
CA GLY A 284 -4.56 25.50 23.44
C GLY A 284 -4.66 25.10 24.91
N ASN A 285 -4.67 23.81 25.26
CA ASN A 285 -4.83 23.33 26.64
C ASN A 285 -3.56 22.65 27.15
N LYS A 286 -2.95 23.25 28.19
CA LYS A 286 -1.69 22.73 28.74
C LYS A 286 -1.80 21.31 29.31
N ALA A 287 -2.87 21.01 30.05
CA ALA A 287 -3.01 19.70 30.70
C ALA A 287 -3.14 18.58 29.65
N LEU A 288 -3.96 18.81 28.62
CA LEU A 288 -4.11 17.86 27.51
C LEU A 288 -2.79 17.73 26.72
N ARG A 289 -2.12 18.84 26.43
CA ARG A 289 -0.83 18.84 25.74
C ARG A 289 0.24 18.10 26.52
N ASP A 290 0.38 18.35 27.84
CA ASP A 290 1.36 17.67 28.69
C ASP A 290 1.14 16.15 28.68
N GLU A 291 -0.09 15.68 28.73
CA GLU A 291 -0.38 14.25 28.65
C GLU A 291 -0.07 13.66 27.26
N CYS A 292 -0.40 14.36 26.20
CA CYS A 292 -0.01 13.97 24.84
C CYS A 292 1.52 13.88 24.70
N LEU A 293 2.26 14.87 25.22
CA LEU A 293 3.72 14.87 25.19
C LEU A 293 4.32 13.74 26.04
N ARG A 294 3.74 13.48 27.23
CA ARG A 294 4.14 12.35 28.06
C ARG A 294 4.00 11.03 27.32
N LYS A 295 2.86 10.84 26.64
CA LYS A 295 2.59 9.63 25.88
C LYS A 295 3.51 9.54 24.65
N PHE A 296 3.70 10.62 23.92
CA PHE A 296 4.62 10.68 22.79
C PHE A 296 6.05 10.27 23.20
N HIS A 297 6.56 10.81 24.31
CA HIS A 297 7.89 10.44 24.83
C HIS A 297 7.99 8.94 25.21
N GLN A 298 6.91 8.36 25.72
CA GLN A 298 6.87 6.92 26.04
C GLN A 298 6.82 6.05 24.78
N ASP A 299 6.12 6.51 23.77
CA ASP A 299 5.80 5.74 22.59
C ASP A 299 6.89 5.82 21.52
N ASP A 300 7.55 6.98 21.41
CA ASP A 300 8.65 7.22 20.47
C ASP A 300 9.82 7.95 21.18
N PRO A 301 10.50 7.27 22.13
CA PRO A 301 11.58 7.87 22.89
C PRO A 301 12.78 8.24 22.02
N GLU A 302 13.00 7.54 20.90
CA GLU A 302 14.14 7.81 20.03
C GLU A 302 13.91 9.07 19.18
N PHE A 303 12.72 9.27 18.63
CA PHE A 303 12.42 10.51 17.93
C PHE A 303 12.37 11.71 18.88
N TYR A 304 11.83 11.54 20.11
CA TYR A 304 11.90 12.56 21.12
C TYR A 304 13.35 12.94 21.45
N LYS A 305 14.25 11.97 21.55
CA LYS A 305 15.68 12.19 21.77
C LYS A 305 16.35 12.86 20.57
N GLU A 306 15.88 12.60 19.35
CA GLU A 306 16.35 13.31 18.16
C GLU A 306 15.95 14.78 18.22
N LEU A 307 14.71 15.10 18.60
CA LEU A 307 14.26 16.47 18.83
C LEU A 307 15.10 17.22 19.87
N LEU A 308 15.53 16.53 20.94
CA LEU A 308 16.49 17.09 21.92
C LEU A 308 17.84 17.47 21.31
N GLY A 309 18.20 16.90 20.17
CA GLY A 309 19.42 17.26 19.42
C GLY A 309 19.29 18.56 18.64
N PHE A 310 18.07 19.02 18.37
CA PHE A 310 17.78 20.21 17.57
C PHE A 310 17.16 21.37 18.35
N TYR A 311 16.42 21.07 19.43
CA TYR A 311 15.58 22.02 20.14
C TYR A 311 15.79 21.99 21.64
N GLU A 312 15.55 23.13 22.32
CA GLU A 312 15.63 23.30 23.76
C GLU A 312 14.41 24.09 24.29
N GLY A 313 14.08 23.90 25.56
CA GLY A 313 13.08 24.70 26.28
C GLY A 313 11.71 24.72 25.61
N GLU A 314 11.13 25.92 25.48
CA GLU A 314 9.80 26.12 24.85
C GLU A 314 9.77 25.66 23.37
N LYS A 315 10.88 25.82 22.64
CA LYS A 315 10.95 25.39 21.25
C LYS A 315 10.89 23.86 21.14
N LEU A 316 11.48 23.13 22.10
CA LEU A 316 11.38 21.67 22.17
C LEU A 316 9.92 21.22 22.46
N GLU A 317 9.23 21.89 23.40
CA GLU A 317 7.83 21.59 23.71
C GLU A 317 6.95 21.78 22.46
N LYS A 318 7.16 22.88 21.74
CA LYS A 318 6.44 23.17 20.50
C LYS A 318 6.76 22.15 19.40
N ALA A 319 8.02 21.77 19.22
CA ALA A 319 8.45 20.77 18.25
C ALA A 319 7.86 19.39 18.56
N ALA A 320 7.89 18.98 19.82
CA ALA A 320 7.26 17.73 20.24
C ALA A 320 5.73 17.78 20.09
N THR A 321 5.09 18.95 20.32
CA THR A 321 3.65 19.12 20.05
C THR A 321 3.33 19.01 18.56
N ALA A 322 4.17 19.57 17.69
CA ALA A 322 4.04 19.39 16.26
C ALA A 322 4.13 17.89 15.87
N ALA A 323 5.09 17.18 16.44
CA ALA A 323 5.23 15.74 16.22
C ALA A 323 3.99 14.94 16.68
N VAL A 324 3.38 15.31 17.82
CA VAL A 324 2.11 14.70 18.28
C VAL A 324 0.99 14.90 17.27
N ILE A 325 0.84 16.12 16.74
CA ILE A 325 -0.20 16.41 15.74
C ILE A 325 0.06 15.64 14.44
N ASN A 326 1.32 15.52 14.05
CA ASN A 326 1.72 14.70 12.92
C ASN A 326 1.32 13.24 13.13
N THR A 327 1.62 12.70 14.31
CA THR A 327 1.25 11.34 14.69
C THR A 327 -0.27 11.16 14.65
N PHE A 328 -1.04 12.12 15.13
CA PHE A 328 -2.51 12.08 15.05
C PHE A 328 -3.01 11.95 13.61
N TYR A 329 -2.58 12.84 12.70
CA TYR A 329 -3.03 12.78 11.31
C TYR A 329 -2.55 11.52 10.61
N SER A 330 -1.33 11.09 10.87
CA SER A 330 -0.76 9.87 10.33
C SER A 330 -1.55 8.63 10.76
N ASN A 331 -1.89 8.54 12.06
CA ASN A 331 -2.70 7.47 12.60
C ASN A 331 -4.13 7.50 12.07
N LEU A 332 -4.75 8.70 12.04
CA LEU A 332 -6.09 8.89 11.48
C LEU A 332 -6.14 8.37 10.04
N PHE A 333 -5.16 8.74 9.24
CA PHE A 333 -5.06 8.32 7.86
C PHE A 333 -4.75 6.82 7.73
N GLY A 334 -3.71 6.34 8.41
CA GLY A 334 -3.25 4.96 8.32
C GLY A 334 -4.27 3.92 8.79
N HIS A 335 -5.03 4.22 9.86
CA HIS A 335 -5.96 3.25 10.44
C HIS A 335 -7.38 3.34 9.86
N PHE A 336 -7.83 4.53 9.47
CA PHE A 336 -9.25 4.75 9.12
C PHE A 336 -9.52 4.93 7.63
N SER A 337 -8.50 5.17 6.80
CA SER A 337 -8.71 5.38 5.36
C SER A 337 -9.35 4.19 4.63
N TYR A 338 -9.24 3.00 5.19
CA TYR A 338 -9.83 1.76 4.66
C TYR A 338 -11.23 1.47 5.18
N ILE A 339 -11.76 2.33 6.06
CA ILE A 339 -12.99 2.10 6.80
C ILE A 339 -13.95 3.26 6.51
N GLN A 340 -15.20 2.96 6.24
CA GLN A 340 -16.23 3.99 6.10
C GLN A 340 -16.32 4.81 7.39
N PHE A 341 -16.39 6.12 7.27
CA PHE A 341 -16.42 7.04 8.41
C PHE A 341 -17.55 6.75 9.39
N SER A 342 -18.75 6.44 8.89
CA SER A 342 -19.91 6.05 9.70
C SER A 342 -19.66 4.85 10.63
N SER A 343 -18.69 3.99 10.31
CA SER A 343 -18.40 2.82 11.14
C SER A 343 -17.61 3.15 12.40
N TRP A 344 -16.90 4.29 12.42
CA TRP A 344 -16.02 4.66 13.53
C TRP A 344 -16.26 6.07 14.10
N ALA A 345 -17.09 6.89 13.49
CA ALA A 345 -17.41 8.25 13.94
C ALA A 345 -17.77 8.33 15.44
N LYS A 346 -18.53 7.37 15.95
CA LYS A 346 -18.95 7.27 17.35
C LYS A 346 -17.79 7.19 18.36
N TYR A 347 -16.59 6.81 17.91
CA TYR A 347 -15.41 6.70 18.78
C TYR A 347 -14.59 7.98 18.88
N VAL A 348 -14.91 9.01 18.09
CA VAL A 348 -14.20 10.29 18.14
C VAL A 348 -14.51 11.00 19.47
N PRO A 349 -13.52 11.20 20.34
CA PRO A 349 -13.74 11.82 21.64
C PRO A 349 -14.15 13.28 21.51
N ASP A 350 -14.76 13.81 22.55
CA ASP A 350 -15.13 15.22 22.61
C ASP A 350 -13.98 16.05 23.22
N PRO A 351 -13.23 16.83 22.42
CA PRO A 351 -12.13 17.61 22.93
C PRO A 351 -12.57 18.74 23.88
N ALA A 352 -13.82 19.19 23.80
CA ALA A 352 -14.34 20.22 24.69
C ALA A 352 -14.44 19.71 26.14
N LYS A 353 -14.67 18.42 26.36
CA LYS A 353 -14.65 17.82 27.71
C LYS A 353 -13.24 17.79 28.26
N ALA A 354 -12.26 17.36 27.48
CA ALA A 354 -10.85 17.31 27.89
C ALA A 354 -10.23 18.70 28.17
N THR A 355 -10.80 19.75 27.61
CA THR A 355 -10.32 21.14 27.78
C THR A 355 -11.14 21.95 28.77
N ALA A 356 -12.18 21.37 29.38
CA ALA A 356 -13.02 22.05 30.37
C ALA A 356 -12.18 22.46 31.62
N PRO A 357 -12.55 23.56 32.33
CA PRO A 357 -11.82 24.00 33.54
C PRO A 357 -11.73 22.95 34.66
N LYS A 358 -12.65 21.98 34.67
CA LYS A 358 -12.68 20.82 35.57
C LYS A 358 -12.78 19.54 34.76
N ALA A 359 -11.94 19.39 33.74
CA ALA A 359 -11.88 18.18 32.94
C ALA A 359 -11.58 16.97 33.84
N ASP A 360 -12.29 15.87 33.63
CA ASP A 360 -11.93 14.60 34.22
C ASP A 360 -10.69 14.06 33.50
N ILE A 361 -9.82 13.41 34.25
CA ILE A 361 -8.61 12.79 33.69
C ILE A 361 -8.96 11.75 32.63
N SER A 362 -10.12 11.10 32.75
CA SER A 362 -10.61 10.13 31.77
C SER A 362 -10.96 10.78 30.43
N ASP A 363 -11.43 12.04 30.42
CA ASP A 363 -11.67 12.77 29.19
C ASP A 363 -10.36 13.16 28.47
N ILE A 364 -9.32 13.50 29.25
CA ILE A 364 -7.96 13.75 28.73
C ILE A 364 -7.39 12.46 28.13
N TYR A 365 -7.50 11.33 28.82
CA TYR A 365 -7.03 10.03 28.32
C TYR A 365 -7.80 9.60 27.07
N ALA A 366 -9.11 9.80 27.02
CA ALA A 366 -9.89 9.48 25.82
C ALA A 366 -9.37 10.20 24.57
N VAL A 367 -9.02 11.48 24.68
CA VAL A 367 -8.42 12.24 23.58
C VAL A 367 -7.01 11.73 23.28
N THR A 368 -6.19 11.54 24.30
CA THR A 368 -4.79 11.11 24.12
C THR A 368 -4.72 9.72 23.50
N ASP A 369 -5.55 8.77 23.96
CA ASP A 369 -5.61 7.42 23.41
C ASP A 369 -6.09 7.42 21.95
N PHE A 370 -7.04 8.29 21.62
CA PHE A 370 -7.50 8.44 20.24
C PHE A 370 -6.41 9.06 19.33
N VAL A 371 -5.65 10.04 19.81
CA VAL A 371 -4.55 10.66 19.06
C VAL A 371 -3.48 9.64 18.69
N PHE A 372 -3.13 8.77 19.62
CA PHE A 372 -2.09 7.75 19.40
C PHE A 372 -2.64 6.44 18.84
N LEU A 373 -3.96 6.27 18.78
CA LEU A 373 -4.65 5.04 18.32
C LEU A 373 -4.06 3.75 18.90
N LYS A 374 -3.51 3.84 20.11
CA LYS A 374 -2.88 2.69 20.78
C LYS A 374 -3.87 1.83 21.55
N ASP A 375 -5.13 2.26 21.60
CA ASP A 375 -6.15 1.42 22.19
C ASP A 375 -6.39 0.22 21.25
N LYS A 376 -5.69 -0.87 21.58
CA LYS A 376 -5.93 -2.19 20.96
C LYS A 376 -7.42 -2.54 21.02
N GLU A 377 -8.12 -2.11 22.12
CA GLU A 377 -9.56 -2.27 22.24
C GLU A 377 -10.33 -1.42 21.23
N LEU A 378 -9.91 -0.19 20.92
CA LEU A 378 -10.60 0.65 19.94
C LEU A 378 -10.53 0.04 18.54
N THR A 379 -9.33 -0.38 18.14
CA THR A 379 -9.11 -1.06 16.86
C THR A 379 -9.87 -2.40 16.82
N GLU A 380 -9.84 -3.17 17.92
CA GLU A 380 -10.58 -4.43 18.04
C GLU A 380 -12.10 -4.22 18.10
N ARG A 381 -12.60 -3.16 18.74
CA ARG A 381 -14.03 -2.81 18.76
C ARG A 381 -14.52 -2.43 17.38
N ILE A 382 -13.79 -1.59 16.67
CA ILE A 382 -14.08 -1.22 15.28
C ILE A 382 -14.08 -2.47 14.39
N GLN A 383 -13.11 -3.35 14.56
CA GLN A 383 -13.05 -4.60 13.80
C GLN A 383 -14.18 -5.56 14.19
N LYS A 384 -14.49 -5.72 15.47
CA LYS A 384 -15.61 -6.56 15.95
C LYS A 384 -16.98 -6.04 15.50
N ASP A 385 -17.17 -4.72 15.44
CA ASP A 385 -18.42 -4.13 14.93
C ASP A 385 -18.54 -4.34 13.41
N LYS A 386 -17.41 -4.34 12.68
CA LYS A 386 -17.37 -4.75 11.26
C LYS A 386 -17.66 -6.23 11.07
N ASP A 387 -17.09 -7.09 11.89
CA ASP A 387 -17.25 -8.55 11.79
C ASP A 387 -18.69 -8.99 12.14
N LYS A 388 -19.39 -8.20 12.99
CA LYS A 388 -20.83 -8.40 13.23
C LYS A 388 -21.68 -8.02 12.01
N GLN A 389 -21.23 -7.10 11.18
CA GLN A 389 -21.90 -6.74 9.91
C GLN A 389 -21.56 -7.70 8.77
N LYS A 390 -20.46 -8.46 8.90
CA LYS A 390 -20.04 -9.48 7.93
C LYS A 390 -19.99 -10.84 8.62
N ASN A 391 -20.96 -11.72 8.32
CA ASN A 391 -20.90 -13.15 8.65
C ASN A 391 -19.77 -13.87 7.89
N ALA A 392 -18.58 -13.32 7.81
CA ALA A 392 -17.44 -13.90 7.12
C ALA A 392 -16.33 -14.25 8.11
N ARG A 393 -15.98 -15.53 8.14
CA ARG A 393 -14.87 -16.10 8.91
C ARG A 393 -13.56 -15.44 8.51
N ARG A 394 -12.89 -14.75 9.45
CA ARG A 394 -11.48 -14.40 9.38
C ARG A 394 -10.76 -15.03 10.57
N ALA A 395 -9.56 -15.56 10.30
CA ALA A 395 -8.66 -16.07 11.33
C ALA A 395 -8.18 -14.94 12.25
N PRO A 396 -7.88 -15.22 13.53
CA PRO A 396 -7.35 -14.21 14.45
C PRO A 396 -5.95 -13.77 14.01
N TYR A 397 -5.71 -12.47 14.14
CA TYR A 397 -4.43 -11.81 13.91
C TYR A 397 -3.37 -12.33 14.92
N ASP A 398 -2.22 -12.82 14.43
CA ASP A 398 -1.09 -13.23 15.27
C ASP A 398 -0.02 -12.13 15.30
N ASP A 399 0.23 -11.59 16.49
CA ASP A 399 1.18 -10.51 16.76
C ASP A 399 2.66 -10.91 16.51
N LYS A 400 2.94 -12.22 16.40
CA LYS A 400 4.29 -12.75 16.16
C LYS A 400 4.78 -12.50 14.73
N SER A 401 3.87 -12.42 13.75
CA SER A 401 4.23 -12.14 12.35
C SER A 401 4.79 -10.73 12.16
N LEU A 402 4.40 -9.77 13.01
CA LEU A 402 4.92 -8.40 13.02
C LEU A 402 6.37 -8.31 13.50
N LEU A 403 6.80 -9.20 14.42
CA LEU A 403 8.16 -9.18 14.95
C LEU A 403 9.17 -9.69 13.92
N THR A 404 8.83 -10.75 13.19
CA THR A 404 9.68 -11.30 12.11
C THR A 404 9.82 -10.31 10.94
N TYR A 405 8.76 -9.57 10.64
CA TYR A 405 8.76 -8.55 9.60
C TYR A 405 9.61 -7.31 9.95
N ARG A 406 9.77 -6.99 11.24
CA ARG A 406 10.60 -5.87 11.71
C ARG A 406 12.10 -6.11 11.51
N GLU A 407 12.55 -7.35 11.52
CA GLU A 407 13.98 -7.68 11.41
C GLU A 407 14.58 -7.42 10.03
N THR A 408 13.75 -7.37 8.97
CA THR A 408 14.19 -7.20 7.59
C THR A 408 13.99 -5.79 7.01
N GLU A 409 13.40 -4.84 7.76
CA GLU A 409 13.01 -3.50 7.26
C GLU A 409 12.34 -3.54 5.85
N PRO A 410 11.30 -4.35 5.64
CA PRO A 410 10.79 -4.66 4.30
C PRO A 410 10.12 -3.48 3.60
N SER A 411 9.83 -2.40 4.32
CA SER A 411 9.25 -1.17 3.79
C SER A 411 10.29 -0.17 3.25
N MET A 412 11.58 -0.35 3.58
CA MET A 412 12.63 0.59 3.20
C MET A 412 12.77 0.77 1.67
N PRO A 413 12.71 -0.29 0.84
CA PRO A 413 12.79 -0.11 -0.61
C PRO A 413 11.67 0.78 -1.17
N TYR A 414 10.45 0.68 -0.62
CA TYR A 414 9.33 1.53 -1.01
C TYR A 414 9.63 3.01 -0.77
N TYR A 415 10.10 3.36 0.42
CA TYR A 415 10.41 4.75 0.74
C TYR A 415 11.53 5.29 -0.11
N LEU A 416 12.54 4.47 -0.36
CA LEU A 416 13.67 4.87 -1.18
C LEU A 416 13.25 5.11 -2.63
N GLN A 417 12.38 4.27 -3.18
CA GLN A 417 11.82 4.47 -4.52
C GLN A 417 10.90 5.70 -4.56
N SER A 418 10.08 5.89 -3.51
CA SER A 418 9.24 7.09 -3.37
C SER A 418 10.07 8.36 -3.32
N TYR A 419 11.14 8.37 -2.54
CA TYR A 419 12.10 9.47 -2.48
C TYR A 419 12.75 9.77 -3.84
N ARG A 420 13.04 8.75 -4.63
CA ARG A 420 13.72 8.92 -5.93
C ARG A 420 12.79 9.37 -7.05
N GLU A 421 11.61 8.77 -7.18
CA GLU A 421 10.80 8.85 -8.40
C GLU A 421 9.28 8.96 -8.19
N LEU A 422 8.71 8.36 -7.12
CA LEU A 422 7.25 8.27 -7.00
C LEU A 422 6.62 9.48 -6.32
N GLY A 423 7.40 10.27 -5.62
CA GLY A 423 6.96 11.45 -4.92
C GLY A 423 7.26 11.42 -3.43
N SER A 424 7.49 12.60 -2.88
CA SER A 424 7.73 12.76 -1.46
C SER A 424 6.46 12.47 -0.66
N TYR A 425 6.60 11.66 0.38
CA TYR A 425 5.59 11.45 1.41
C TYR A 425 5.95 12.33 2.60
N SER A 426 6.04 13.63 2.38
CA SER A 426 6.24 14.60 3.45
C SER A 426 4.91 14.94 4.12
N TYR A 427 4.97 15.42 5.35
CA TYR A 427 3.83 15.94 6.07
C TYR A 427 3.83 17.47 5.98
N ASP A 428 2.93 18.07 5.22
CA ASP A 428 2.63 19.50 5.28
C ASP A 428 1.40 19.75 6.15
N PHE A 429 1.61 20.37 7.30
CA PHE A 429 0.56 20.64 8.26
C PHE A 429 -0.01 22.05 8.14
N SER A 430 -0.36 22.46 6.94
CA SER A 430 -1.13 23.69 6.72
C SER A 430 -2.48 23.72 7.47
N LEU A 431 -2.90 22.57 8.02
CA LEU A 431 -4.12 22.42 8.83
C LEU A 431 -3.95 22.84 10.31
N VAL A 432 -2.73 23.17 10.76
CA VAL A 432 -2.47 23.60 12.13
C VAL A 432 -2.63 25.11 12.25
N ASP A 433 -3.55 25.56 13.12
CA ASP A 433 -3.72 26.97 13.45
C ASP A 433 -2.42 27.57 14.03
N GLY A 434 -1.89 28.60 13.39
CA GLY A 434 -0.60 29.23 13.65
C GLY A 434 -0.48 30.02 14.97
N THR A 435 -1.38 29.86 15.94
CA THR A 435 -1.31 30.62 17.21
C THR A 435 -0.29 30.08 18.18
N TYR A 436 -0.15 28.76 18.29
CA TYR A 436 0.82 28.10 19.15
C TYR A 436 2.03 27.54 18.37
N LEU A 437 1.76 26.93 17.23
CA LEU A 437 2.77 26.40 16.31
C LEU A 437 2.92 27.33 15.10
N THR A 438 4.15 27.60 14.69
CA THR A 438 4.39 28.27 13.41
C THR A 438 4.49 27.26 12.29
N LYS A 439 4.02 27.63 11.09
CA LYS A 439 4.17 26.76 9.90
C LYS A 439 5.63 26.33 9.70
N ALA A 440 6.57 27.25 9.86
CA ALA A 440 7.99 26.95 9.71
C ALA A 440 8.49 25.85 10.66
N LEU A 441 8.03 25.86 11.93
CA LEU A 441 8.39 24.81 12.88
C LEU A 441 7.72 23.47 12.55
N VAL A 442 6.47 23.51 12.12
CA VAL A 442 5.73 22.30 11.70
C VAL A 442 6.38 21.67 10.48
N ASP A 443 6.75 22.46 9.49
CA ASP A 443 7.46 22.02 8.29
C ASP A 443 8.84 21.44 8.64
N GLU A 444 9.58 22.10 9.54
CA GLU A 444 10.90 21.64 10.01
C GLU A 444 10.80 20.28 10.72
N VAL A 445 9.86 20.13 11.65
CA VAL A 445 9.61 18.87 12.36
C VAL A 445 9.07 17.80 11.41
N GLY A 446 8.15 18.17 10.53
CA GLY A 446 7.62 17.27 9.50
C GLY A 446 8.74 16.73 8.60
N TYR A 447 9.68 17.59 8.17
CA TYR A 447 10.84 17.16 7.38
C TYR A 447 11.71 16.13 8.12
N LEU A 448 11.95 16.30 9.43
CA LEU A 448 12.71 15.33 10.22
C LEU A 448 12.04 13.95 10.29
N GLN A 449 10.72 13.91 10.07
CA GLN A 449 9.95 12.66 10.02
C GLN A 449 9.85 12.08 8.61
N THR A 450 10.37 12.79 7.57
CA THR A 450 10.24 12.33 6.19
C THR A 450 11.23 11.23 5.84
N THR A 451 10.83 10.42 4.90
CA THR A 451 11.69 9.43 4.25
C THR A 451 12.93 10.08 3.63
N GLU A 452 12.76 11.28 3.07
CA GLU A 452 13.85 12.06 2.47
C GLU A 452 14.97 12.34 3.48
N TYR A 453 14.63 12.83 4.66
CA TYR A 453 15.60 13.08 5.72
C TYR A 453 16.27 11.79 6.20
N LEU A 454 15.49 10.72 6.38
CA LEU A 454 15.95 9.46 6.93
C LEU A 454 16.90 8.70 5.99
N TYR A 455 16.61 8.71 4.70
CA TYR A 455 17.33 7.88 3.72
C TYR A 455 18.33 8.66 2.86
N SER A 456 18.15 9.98 2.68
CA SER A 456 19.08 10.83 1.91
C SER A 456 20.53 10.79 2.42
N LYS A 457 20.70 10.52 3.71
CA LYS A 457 22.03 10.42 4.34
C LYS A 457 22.72 9.07 4.14
N ARG A 458 21.99 8.04 3.72
CA ARG A 458 22.49 6.67 3.67
C ARG A 458 22.60 6.12 2.24
N TYR A 459 21.69 6.50 1.37
CA TYR A 459 21.62 5.94 0.03
C TYR A 459 21.77 7.05 -1.01
N SER A 460 22.65 6.79 -2.00
CA SER A 460 22.81 7.68 -3.13
C SER A 460 21.56 7.64 -4.02
N GLY A 461 21.05 8.76 -4.35
CA GLY A 461 19.91 8.96 -5.24
C GLY A 461 19.41 10.37 -5.03
N GLN A 462 19.06 11.05 -6.09
CA GLN A 462 18.46 12.38 -6.03
C GLN A 462 17.00 12.25 -6.40
N TRP A 463 16.17 13.04 -5.74
CA TRP A 463 14.81 13.25 -6.16
C TRP A 463 14.78 13.82 -7.58
N ASP A 464 13.96 13.23 -8.44
CA ASP A 464 13.85 13.62 -9.85
C ASP A 464 13.08 14.94 -10.08
N GLY A 465 12.66 15.60 -8.99
CA GLY A 465 11.88 16.82 -9.02
C GLY A 465 10.40 16.59 -9.41
N GLY A 466 9.89 15.37 -9.29
CA GLY A 466 8.52 15.00 -9.70
C GLY A 466 8.37 14.87 -11.22
N LYS A 467 9.48 14.80 -11.93
CA LYS A 467 9.49 14.77 -13.40
C LYS A 467 8.81 13.52 -13.94
N LEU A 468 9.13 12.35 -13.40
CA LEU A 468 8.51 11.09 -13.86
C LEU A 468 6.99 11.14 -13.71
N MET A 469 6.50 11.56 -12.55
CA MET A 469 5.05 11.62 -12.30
C MET A 469 4.35 12.66 -13.19
N ALA A 470 4.97 13.82 -13.41
CA ALA A 470 4.46 14.82 -14.36
C ALA A 470 4.44 14.29 -15.81
N ASP A 471 5.47 13.56 -16.21
CA ASP A 471 5.53 12.92 -17.53
C ASP A 471 4.42 11.83 -17.67
N VAL A 472 4.13 11.06 -16.62
CA VAL A 472 3.04 10.06 -16.61
C VAL A 472 1.67 10.72 -16.74
N HIS A 473 1.39 11.80 -16.02
CA HIS A 473 0.15 12.56 -16.16
C HIS A 473 -0.03 13.06 -17.59
N LYS A 474 1.01 13.68 -18.17
CA LYS A 474 0.99 14.16 -19.55
C LYS A 474 0.80 13.03 -20.54
N TRP A 475 1.52 11.93 -20.39
CA TRP A 475 1.42 10.75 -21.22
C TRP A 475 -0.01 10.18 -21.20
N ALA A 476 -0.58 9.95 -20.02
CA ALA A 476 -1.95 9.44 -19.90
C ALA A 476 -2.97 10.36 -20.57
N ALA A 477 -2.82 11.69 -20.40
CA ALA A 477 -3.74 12.68 -20.96
C ALA A 477 -3.63 12.85 -22.48
N THR A 478 -2.45 12.62 -23.08
CA THR A 478 -2.22 13.11 -24.46
C THR A 478 -1.68 12.07 -25.44
N THR A 479 -0.80 11.17 -25.01
CA THR A 479 0.03 10.39 -25.96
C THR A 479 -0.03 8.89 -25.79
N THR A 480 -0.65 8.37 -24.72
CA THR A 480 -0.68 6.90 -24.54
C THR A 480 -1.38 6.20 -25.69
N THR A 481 -0.77 5.13 -26.17
CA THR A 481 -1.35 4.15 -27.09
C THR A 481 -1.76 2.85 -26.37
N GLN A 482 -1.38 2.71 -25.09
CA GLN A 482 -1.75 1.55 -24.28
C GLN A 482 -3.20 1.67 -23.81
N PRO A 483 -4.05 0.64 -24.02
CA PRO A 483 -5.36 0.60 -23.41
C PRO A 483 -5.25 0.57 -21.89
N ILE A 484 -5.89 1.54 -21.20
CA ILE A 484 -5.76 1.65 -19.75
C ILE A 484 -7.05 2.13 -19.09
N ILE A 485 -7.41 1.52 -17.97
CA ILE A 485 -8.56 1.89 -17.12
C ILE A 485 -8.03 2.27 -15.74
N PHE A 486 -7.93 3.55 -15.45
CA PHE A 486 -7.64 4.03 -14.11
C PHE A 486 -8.89 3.94 -13.24
N VAL A 487 -8.84 3.18 -12.15
CA VAL A 487 -9.98 2.99 -11.24
C VAL A 487 -9.66 3.60 -9.88
N TYR A 488 -10.55 4.48 -9.41
CA TYR A 488 -10.44 5.14 -8.11
C TYR A 488 -11.73 4.97 -7.31
N SER A 489 -11.67 5.30 -6.01
CA SER A 489 -12.84 5.33 -5.13
C SER A 489 -13.03 6.67 -4.48
N TYR A 490 -14.30 7.06 -4.31
CA TYR A 490 -14.63 8.30 -3.60
C TYR A 490 -14.22 8.27 -2.12
N ASN A 491 -14.37 7.12 -1.45
CA ASN A 491 -13.99 6.96 -0.04
C ASN A 491 -12.53 6.52 0.15
N ASP A 492 -11.72 6.66 -0.89
CA ASP A 492 -10.27 6.45 -0.83
C ASP A 492 -9.55 7.80 -0.77
N PRO A 493 -8.87 8.14 0.32
CA PRO A 493 -8.13 9.39 0.44
C PRO A 493 -7.06 9.59 -0.64
N TRP A 494 -6.44 8.50 -1.11
CA TRP A 494 -5.42 8.55 -2.15
C TRP A 494 -5.95 8.98 -3.52
N THR A 495 -7.27 9.00 -3.70
CA THR A 495 -7.92 9.56 -4.89
C THR A 495 -7.56 11.04 -5.11
N ALA A 496 -7.22 11.77 -4.05
CA ALA A 496 -6.78 13.16 -4.14
C ALA A 496 -5.50 13.35 -4.97
N SER A 497 -4.61 12.37 -4.96
CA SER A 497 -3.39 12.33 -5.77
C SER A 497 -3.51 11.40 -6.98
N GLY A 498 -4.71 11.02 -7.37
CA GLY A 498 -4.96 10.20 -8.56
C GLY A 498 -4.71 10.94 -9.88
N ILE A 499 -4.73 10.17 -10.97
CA ILE A 499 -4.62 10.73 -12.32
C ILE A 499 -5.77 11.72 -12.60
N ASP A 500 -5.54 12.74 -13.41
CA ASP A 500 -6.57 13.76 -13.71
C ASP A 500 -7.79 13.21 -14.43
N ASP A 501 -8.97 13.86 -14.22
CA ASP A 501 -10.20 13.51 -14.94
C ASP A 501 -10.09 13.77 -16.45
N ALA A 502 -9.23 14.71 -16.84
CA ALA A 502 -8.96 15.05 -18.23
C ALA A 502 -8.37 13.89 -19.07
N VAL A 503 -7.89 12.82 -18.43
CA VAL A 503 -7.36 11.65 -19.15
C VAL A 503 -8.47 10.77 -19.75
N ASN A 504 -9.73 10.90 -19.30
CA ASN A 504 -10.82 10.05 -19.77
C ASN A 504 -11.14 10.29 -21.25
N ASP A 505 -10.60 9.43 -22.11
CA ASP A 505 -10.77 9.46 -23.56
C ASP A 505 -10.96 8.05 -24.14
N PRO A 506 -12.20 7.54 -24.16
CA PRO A 506 -12.50 6.20 -24.66
C PRO A 506 -12.10 5.98 -26.14
N ALA A 507 -11.98 7.04 -26.95
CA ALA A 507 -11.54 6.93 -28.33
C ALA A 507 -10.06 6.49 -28.41
N ARG A 508 -9.25 6.87 -27.45
CA ARG A 508 -7.87 6.39 -27.26
C ARG A 508 -7.77 5.12 -26.42
N LYS A 509 -8.91 4.55 -25.99
CA LYS A 509 -8.98 3.42 -25.03
C LYS A 509 -8.36 3.76 -23.67
N VAL A 510 -8.61 4.97 -23.21
CA VAL A 510 -8.21 5.46 -21.90
C VAL A 510 -9.45 5.82 -21.10
N TRP A 511 -9.62 5.23 -19.93
CA TRP A 511 -10.76 5.49 -19.05
C TRP A 511 -10.28 5.89 -17.65
N LYS A 512 -11.04 6.77 -17.02
CA LYS A 512 -11.01 6.98 -15.58
C LYS A 512 -12.38 6.67 -15.01
N VAL A 513 -12.45 5.73 -14.10
CA VAL A 513 -13.67 5.31 -13.42
C VAL A 513 -13.55 5.60 -11.93
N THR A 514 -14.54 6.28 -11.35
CA THR A 514 -14.62 6.52 -9.91
C THR A 514 -15.81 5.76 -9.32
N ASN A 515 -15.51 4.86 -8.41
CA ASN A 515 -16.49 4.12 -7.62
C ASN A 515 -16.92 4.98 -6.41
N LEU A 516 -18.21 5.26 -6.28
CA LEU A 516 -18.73 6.20 -5.29
C LEU A 516 -18.85 5.61 -3.88
N ILE A 517 -18.85 4.29 -3.73
CA ILE A 517 -19.04 3.61 -2.45
C ILE A 517 -17.79 2.84 -1.97
N GLY A 518 -16.83 2.62 -2.86
CA GLY A 518 -15.59 1.89 -2.55
C GLY A 518 -14.63 2.69 -1.66
N THR A 519 -13.73 1.95 -1.01
CA THR A 519 -12.58 2.47 -0.27
C THR A 519 -11.28 2.17 -1.03
N HIS A 520 -10.13 2.21 -0.39
CA HIS A 520 -8.84 1.93 -1.03
C HIS A 520 -8.70 0.50 -1.62
N LEU A 521 -9.48 -0.46 -1.12
CA LEU A 521 -9.53 -1.83 -1.65
C LEU A 521 -10.77 -1.99 -2.53
N HIS A 522 -10.57 -2.39 -3.78
CA HIS A 522 -11.63 -2.52 -4.77
C HIS A 522 -12.01 -3.96 -5.07
N ALA A 523 -13.31 -4.21 -5.05
CA ALA A 523 -13.93 -5.37 -5.68
C ALA A 523 -15.04 -4.84 -6.60
N PHE A 524 -14.87 -4.91 -7.92
CA PHE A 524 -15.84 -4.34 -8.86
C PHE A 524 -17.00 -5.30 -9.19
N LEU A 525 -16.93 -6.55 -8.76
CA LEU A 525 -18.01 -7.52 -8.86
C LEU A 525 -18.93 -7.52 -7.62
N ASP A 526 -18.46 -7.00 -6.50
CA ASP A 526 -19.20 -6.96 -5.23
C ASP A 526 -20.01 -5.66 -5.15
N GLN A 527 -21.34 -5.77 -5.19
CA GLN A 527 -22.25 -4.61 -5.15
C GLN A 527 -22.21 -3.83 -3.83
N ASP A 528 -21.75 -4.45 -2.75
CA ASP A 528 -21.56 -3.75 -1.48
C ASP A 528 -20.28 -2.89 -1.44
N LYS A 529 -19.38 -3.13 -2.40
CA LYS A 529 -18.06 -2.46 -2.49
C LYS A 529 -17.89 -1.59 -3.74
N CYS A 530 -18.71 -1.80 -4.76
CA CYS A 530 -18.66 -1.05 -6.00
C CYS A 530 -20.08 -0.68 -6.48
N ASP A 531 -20.30 0.59 -6.75
CA ASP A 531 -21.58 1.02 -7.32
C ASP A 531 -21.79 0.44 -8.73
N GLU A 532 -23.07 0.24 -9.09
CA GLU A 532 -23.47 -0.40 -10.33
C GLU A 532 -22.92 0.33 -11.58
N LYS A 533 -22.87 1.66 -11.55
CA LYS A 533 -22.38 2.46 -12.67
C LYS A 533 -20.89 2.26 -12.88
N ALA A 534 -20.09 2.28 -11.82
CA ALA A 534 -18.65 2.04 -11.88
C ALA A 534 -18.36 0.60 -12.31
N SER A 535 -19.03 -0.39 -11.71
CA SER A 535 -18.91 -1.81 -12.08
C SER A 535 -19.22 -2.02 -13.57
N LYS A 536 -20.32 -1.43 -14.08
CA LYS A 536 -20.69 -1.50 -15.48
C LYS A 536 -19.65 -0.84 -16.38
N ALA A 537 -19.16 0.36 -16.03
CA ALA A 537 -18.17 1.08 -16.83
C ALA A 537 -16.85 0.30 -16.96
N ILE A 538 -16.38 -0.32 -15.86
CA ILE A 538 -15.19 -1.17 -15.89
C ILE A 538 -15.41 -2.36 -16.83
N LYS A 539 -16.52 -3.08 -16.69
CA LYS A 539 -16.85 -4.25 -17.52
C LYS A 539 -16.96 -3.89 -19.00
N ASP A 540 -17.64 -2.79 -19.33
CA ASP A 540 -17.82 -2.33 -20.71
C ASP A 540 -16.46 -1.94 -21.34
N ALA A 541 -15.59 -1.26 -20.60
CA ALA A 541 -14.25 -0.93 -21.06
C ALA A 541 -13.40 -2.19 -21.30
N ILE A 542 -13.43 -3.16 -20.38
CA ILE A 542 -12.74 -4.45 -20.54
C ILE A 542 -13.24 -5.17 -21.81
N LYS A 543 -14.56 -5.28 -21.99
CA LYS A 543 -15.15 -5.93 -23.17
C LYS A 543 -14.73 -5.24 -24.47
N SER A 544 -14.73 -3.90 -24.49
CA SER A 544 -14.38 -3.12 -25.67
C SER A 544 -12.93 -3.30 -26.13
N VAL A 545 -12.02 -3.53 -25.17
CA VAL A 545 -10.59 -3.73 -25.48
C VAL A 545 -10.28 -5.18 -25.83
N LEU A 546 -10.79 -6.12 -25.03
CA LEU A 546 -10.44 -7.53 -25.17
C LEU A 546 -11.29 -8.28 -26.22
N ASN A 547 -12.35 -7.64 -26.74
CA ASN A 547 -13.32 -8.25 -27.69
C ASN A 547 -13.91 -9.56 -27.13
N ILE A 548 -14.20 -9.60 -25.83
CA ILE A 548 -14.89 -10.74 -25.19
C ILE A 548 -16.40 -10.52 -25.24
N GLY A 549 -17.12 -11.56 -25.67
CA GLY A 549 -18.59 -11.57 -25.65
C GLY A 549 -19.17 -11.55 -24.24
N GLU A 550 -20.52 -11.51 -24.15
CA GLU A 550 -21.25 -11.61 -22.88
C GLU A 550 -21.06 -12.94 -22.18
#